data_ec32433bbf8121a605bb4da462112bad
#
_entry.id   ec32433bbf8121a605bb4da462112bad
#
_cell.length_a   1.000
_cell.length_b   1.000
_cell.length_c   1.000
_cell.angle_alpha   90.00
_cell.angle_beta   90.00
_cell.angle_gamma   90.00
#
_symmetry.space_group_name_H-M   'P 1'
#
loop_
_entity.id
_entity.type
_entity.pdbx_description
1 polymer ?
#
loop_
_entity_poly.entity_id
_entity_poly.type
_entity_poly.pdbx_seq_one_letter_code
_entity_poly.pdbx_strand_id
1 'polypeptide(L)'
;RDANGATPIRRGVTLLREFAAAGVPVAIASDNTRDPFYAYGDLDMLEVLREGARILHFDHPEDRAWDWARSVTGGAAAIAGFAHRAEIAEGAPADLVLFRARHWTELLSRPQSDRIVLRRGAPIDTTLPDYRELDDLMEA
;
A
#
# COMPACT_ATOMS: atom_id res chain seq x y z
N ARG A 1 10.78 -12.19 -14.47
CA ARG A 1 11.41 -12.84 -13.28
C ARG A 1 12.48 -13.82 -13.71
N ASP A 2 13.56 -13.26 -14.21
CA ASP A 2 14.60 -13.99 -14.94
C ASP A 2 15.72 -14.53 -14.02
N ALA A 3 15.35 -15.22 -12.95
CA ALA A 3 16.34 -15.82 -12.07
C ALA A 3 16.80 -17.22 -12.52
N ASN A 4 16.25 -17.76 -13.62
CA ASN A 4 16.56 -19.11 -14.14
C ASN A 4 16.59 -20.18 -13.05
N GLY A 5 15.65 -20.13 -12.10
CA GLY A 5 15.62 -21.03 -10.95
C GLY A 5 16.61 -20.71 -9.81
N ALA A 6 17.47 -19.72 -9.96
CA ALA A 6 18.37 -19.27 -8.91
C ALA A 6 17.73 -18.18 -8.02
N THR A 7 18.25 -18.01 -6.81
CA THR A 7 17.84 -16.90 -5.95
C THR A 7 18.22 -15.56 -6.57
N PRO A 8 17.28 -14.63 -6.74
CA PRO A 8 17.57 -13.31 -7.33
C PRO A 8 18.35 -12.45 -6.32
N ILE A 9 19.68 -12.38 -6.50
CA ILE A 9 20.58 -11.65 -5.60
C ILE A 9 20.70 -10.15 -5.90
N ARG A 10 20.19 -9.68 -7.04
CA ARG A 10 20.23 -8.27 -7.46
C ARG A 10 18.84 -7.67 -7.49
N ARG A 11 18.23 -7.57 -6.32
CA ARG A 11 16.96 -6.89 -6.14
C ARG A 11 17.15 -5.67 -5.25
N GLY A 12 17.76 -4.66 -5.82
CA GLY A 12 17.92 -3.37 -5.17
C GLY A 12 16.58 -2.63 -5.08
N VAL A 13 16.54 -1.68 -4.19
CA VAL A 13 15.46 -0.70 -4.08
C VAL A 13 15.99 0.68 -4.44
N THR A 14 15.11 1.58 -4.86
CA THR A 14 15.45 2.96 -5.13
C THR A 14 15.95 3.66 -3.87
N LEU A 15 16.84 4.63 -4.03
CA LEU A 15 17.41 5.48 -2.96
C LEU A 15 16.35 6.43 -2.36
N LEU A 16 15.29 5.85 -1.80
CA LEU A 16 14.11 6.60 -1.39
C LEU A 16 14.39 7.55 -0.22
N ARG A 17 15.20 7.10 0.75
CA ARG A 17 15.57 7.94 1.91
C ARG A 17 16.41 9.12 1.50
N GLU A 18 17.35 8.92 0.61
CA GLU A 18 18.25 9.94 0.07
C GLU A 18 17.46 10.97 -0.73
N PHE A 19 16.49 10.55 -1.56
CA PHE A 19 15.61 11.45 -2.27
C PHE A 19 14.74 12.26 -1.29
N ALA A 20 14.14 11.61 -0.29
CA ALA A 20 13.36 12.31 0.73
C ALA A 20 14.20 13.33 1.51
N ALA A 21 15.44 12.97 1.89
CA ALA A 21 16.37 13.86 2.57
C ALA A 21 16.79 15.07 1.70
N ALA A 22 16.85 14.87 0.38
CA ALA A 22 17.09 15.93 -0.59
C ALA A 22 15.84 16.79 -0.89
N GLY A 23 14.72 16.56 -0.22
CA GLY A 23 13.46 17.28 -0.42
C GLY A 23 12.67 16.88 -1.67
N VAL A 24 13.05 15.78 -2.31
CA VAL A 24 12.30 15.24 -3.46
C VAL A 24 11.08 14.50 -2.93
N PRO A 25 9.85 14.80 -3.40
CA PRO A 25 8.67 14.06 -3.03
C PRO A 25 8.77 12.59 -3.44
N VAL A 26 8.47 11.69 -2.51
CA VAL A 26 8.57 10.24 -2.72
C VAL A 26 7.27 9.54 -2.42
N ALA A 27 7.00 8.49 -3.17
CA ALA A 27 5.89 7.56 -2.94
C ALA A 27 6.36 6.13 -3.20
N ILE A 28 5.64 5.16 -2.62
CA ILE A 28 5.84 3.74 -2.89
C ILE A 28 4.55 3.12 -3.44
N ALA A 29 4.71 2.10 -4.25
CA ALA A 29 3.61 1.39 -4.88
C ALA A 29 3.93 -0.10 -5.00
N SER A 30 2.90 -0.90 -5.26
CA SER A 30 3.03 -2.36 -5.44
C SER A 30 3.69 -2.76 -6.76
N ASP A 31 3.80 -1.83 -7.72
CA ASP A 31 4.13 -2.12 -9.11
C ASP A 31 3.05 -3.03 -9.74
N ASN A 32 3.43 -4.06 -10.45
CA ASN A 32 2.51 -5.00 -11.08
C ASN A 32 1.68 -5.78 -10.05
N THR A 33 0.38 -5.88 -10.28
CA THR A 33 -0.56 -6.60 -9.41
C THR A 33 -1.66 -7.22 -10.26
N ARG A 34 -1.80 -8.54 -10.20
CA ARG A 34 -2.81 -9.33 -10.95
C ARG A 34 -2.79 -9.04 -12.46
N ASP A 35 -1.61 -8.95 -13.02
CA ASP A 35 -1.37 -8.66 -14.43
C ASP A 35 -0.45 -9.72 -15.06
N PRO A 36 -0.18 -9.68 -16.38
CA PRO A 36 0.67 -10.66 -17.06
C PRO A 36 2.10 -10.74 -16.53
N PHE A 37 2.60 -9.71 -15.85
CA PHE A 37 3.96 -9.69 -15.31
C PHE A 37 4.02 -10.21 -13.88
N TYR A 38 2.94 -10.04 -13.11
CA TYR A 38 2.82 -10.49 -11.74
C TYR A 38 1.38 -10.87 -11.39
N ALA A 39 1.12 -12.16 -11.35
CA ALA A 39 -0.23 -12.72 -11.17
C ALA A 39 -0.81 -12.57 -9.75
N TYR A 40 0.01 -12.17 -8.78
CA TYR A 40 -0.34 -12.12 -7.36
C TYR A 40 -0.52 -10.69 -6.87
N GLY A 41 -0.73 -10.55 -5.56
CA GLY A 41 -0.86 -9.28 -4.87
C GLY A 41 -2.28 -8.74 -4.84
N ASP A 42 -2.41 -7.63 -4.16
CA ASP A 42 -3.66 -6.89 -4.05
C ASP A 42 -3.38 -5.38 -4.15
N LEU A 43 -4.39 -4.59 -4.43
CA LEU A 43 -4.31 -3.12 -4.45
C LEU A 43 -4.39 -2.54 -3.03
N ASP A 44 -3.76 -3.21 -2.08
CA ASP A 44 -3.75 -2.83 -0.67
C ASP A 44 -2.51 -2.00 -0.32
N MET A 45 -2.69 -0.70 -0.15
CA MET A 45 -1.60 0.21 0.18
C MET A 45 -1.06 0.00 1.61
N LEU A 46 -1.79 -0.67 2.50
CA LEU A 46 -1.23 -1.09 3.79
C LEU A 46 -0.22 -2.23 3.62
N GLU A 47 -0.49 -3.17 2.72
CA GLU A 47 0.49 -4.20 2.35
C GLU A 47 1.77 -3.57 1.81
N VAL A 48 1.63 -2.61 0.88
CA VAL A 48 2.76 -1.87 0.32
C VAL A 48 3.55 -1.16 1.41
N LEU A 49 2.89 -0.49 2.35
CA LEU A 49 3.56 0.17 3.47
C LEU A 49 4.29 -0.84 4.38
N ARG A 50 3.69 -1.99 4.64
CA ARG A 50 4.32 -3.06 5.42
C ARG A 50 5.59 -3.61 4.76
N GLU A 51 5.54 -3.84 3.45
CA GLU A 51 6.71 -4.27 2.69
C GLU A 51 7.76 -3.15 2.63
N GLY A 52 7.34 -1.90 2.49
CA GLY A 52 8.22 -0.74 2.62
C GLY A 52 8.92 -0.69 3.97
N ALA A 53 8.21 -0.92 5.07
CA ALA A 53 8.81 -0.98 6.40
C ALA A 53 9.88 -2.06 6.50
N ARG A 54 9.63 -3.24 5.94
CA ARG A 54 10.58 -4.38 5.96
C ARG A 54 11.78 -4.20 5.05
N ILE A 55 11.60 -3.62 3.87
CA ILE A 55 12.63 -3.55 2.84
C ILE A 55 13.42 -2.26 2.92
N LEU A 56 12.76 -1.14 3.23
CA LEU A 56 13.34 0.20 3.26
C LEU A 56 13.62 0.68 4.71
N HIS A 57 13.34 -0.18 5.70
CA HIS A 57 13.55 0.09 7.12
C HIS A 57 12.85 1.38 7.59
N PHE A 58 11.56 1.51 7.30
CA PHE A 58 10.73 2.63 7.76
C PHE A 58 10.47 2.61 9.27
N ASP A 59 10.96 1.61 9.96
CA ASP A 59 10.92 1.41 11.39
C ASP A 59 12.21 1.84 12.11
N HIS A 60 13.09 2.57 11.43
CA HIS A 60 14.31 3.09 12.05
C HIS A 60 13.94 3.97 13.26
N PRO A 61 14.65 3.87 14.41
CA PRO A 61 14.30 4.58 15.64
C PRO A 61 14.21 6.11 15.52
N GLU A 62 14.89 6.71 14.55
CA GLU A 62 14.83 8.14 14.27
C GLU A 62 13.66 8.54 13.38
N ASP A 63 12.99 7.57 12.77
CA ASP A 63 11.86 7.82 11.91
C ASP A 63 10.56 7.95 12.71
N ARG A 64 9.68 8.80 12.22
CA ARG A 64 8.28 8.78 12.64
C ARG A 64 7.50 7.94 11.66
N ALA A 65 6.89 6.85 12.13
CA ALA A 65 6.17 5.91 11.26
C ALA A 65 5.11 6.59 10.38
N TRP A 66 4.45 7.64 10.88
CA TRP A 66 3.45 8.38 10.11
C TRP A 66 4.03 9.20 8.96
N ASP A 67 5.31 9.61 9.03
CA ASP A 67 5.97 10.34 7.94
C ASP A 67 6.08 9.43 6.71
N TRP A 68 6.43 8.16 6.90
CA TRP A 68 6.49 7.19 5.84
C TRP A 68 5.10 6.73 5.36
N ALA A 69 4.07 6.76 6.20
CA ALA A 69 2.69 6.51 5.78
C ALA A 69 2.21 7.53 4.73
N ARG A 70 2.77 8.74 4.71
CA ARG A 70 2.48 9.72 3.66
C ARG A 70 2.89 9.24 2.27
N SER A 71 3.86 8.34 2.16
CA SER A 71 4.29 7.77 0.88
C SER A 71 3.21 6.89 0.21
N VAL A 72 2.20 6.47 0.95
CA VAL A 72 1.04 5.69 0.46
C VAL A 72 -0.30 6.43 0.64
N THR A 73 -0.30 7.65 1.17
CA THR A 73 -1.49 8.45 1.41
C THR A 73 -1.36 9.85 0.81
N GLY A 74 -1.44 10.89 1.62
CA GLY A 74 -1.44 12.28 1.16
C GLY A 74 -0.23 12.70 0.34
N GLY A 75 0.94 12.16 0.63
CA GLY A 75 2.15 12.40 -0.17
C GLY A 75 2.04 11.79 -1.57
N ALA A 76 1.60 10.54 -1.66
CA ALA A 76 1.35 9.88 -2.94
C ALA A 76 0.25 10.59 -3.74
N ALA A 77 -0.85 10.99 -3.09
CA ALA A 77 -1.93 11.75 -3.72
C ALA A 77 -1.42 13.09 -4.29
N ALA A 78 -0.57 13.79 -3.56
CA ALA A 78 0.01 15.06 -4.02
C ALA A 78 0.91 14.87 -5.26
N ILE A 79 1.73 13.81 -5.28
CA ILE A 79 2.58 13.46 -6.43
C ILE A 79 1.72 13.11 -7.65
N ALA A 80 0.62 12.38 -7.45
CA ALA A 80 -0.30 12.00 -8.50
C ALA A 80 -1.22 13.14 -8.98
N GLY A 81 -1.15 14.32 -8.37
CA GLY A 81 -1.94 15.49 -8.77
C GLY A 81 -3.42 15.40 -8.42
N PHE A 82 -3.80 14.62 -7.43
CA PHE A 82 -5.20 14.54 -6.99
C PHE A 82 -5.65 15.85 -6.35
N ALA A 83 -6.91 16.24 -6.63
CA ALA A 83 -7.50 17.48 -6.18
C ALA A 83 -7.65 17.57 -4.65
N HIS A 84 -7.78 16.44 -3.96
CA HIS A 84 -7.81 16.33 -2.52
C HIS A 84 -6.55 15.58 -2.04
N ARG A 85 -6.04 16.02 -0.92
CA ARG A 85 -4.82 15.45 -0.34
C ARG A 85 -5.25 14.50 0.75
N ALA A 86 -5.70 13.38 0.62
CA ALA A 86 -5.96 12.34 1.63
C ALA A 86 -5.65 12.76 3.09
N GLU A 87 -6.28 13.85 3.54
CA GLU A 87 -6.11 14.45 4.86
C GLU A 87 -7.42 14.35 5.63
N ILE A 88 -7.33 14.11 6.93
CA ILE A 88 -8.50 14.16 7.82
C ILE A 88 -8.68 15.62 8.23
N ALA A 89 -9.64 16.30 7.59
CA ALA A 89 -9.94 17.70 7.86
C ALA A 89 -11.45 17.95 7.72
N GLU A 90 -11.94 18.99 8.37
CA GLU A 90 -13.33 19.41 8.22
C GLU A 90 -13.62 19.81 6.77
N GLY A 91 -14.72 19.29 6.21
CA GLY A 91 -15.09 19.50 4.81
C GLY A 91 -14.33 18.64 3.79
N ALA A 92 -13.34 17.85 4.20
CA ALA A 92 -12.68 16.91 3.33
C ALA A 92 -13.56 15.70 3.03
N PRO A 93 -13.39 15.04 1.87
CA PRO A 93 -14.09 13.80 1.58
C PRO A 93 -13.76 12.73 2.63
N ALA A 94 -14.77 12.05 3.15
CA ALA A 94 -14.59 10.95 4.10
C ALA A 94 -14.24 9.64 3.35
N ASP A 95 -13.12 9.66 2.65
CA ASP A 95 -12.47 8.50 2.03
C ASP A 95 -11.44 7.96 3.03
N LEU A 96 -11.84 6.99 3.85
CA LEU A 96 -11.08 6.55 5.02
C LEU A 96 -10.94 5.04 5.06
N VAL A 97 -9.84 4.57 5.60
CA VAL A 97 -9.67 3.17 6.02
C VAL A 97 -9.53 3.14 7.54
N LEU A 98 -10.43 2.48 8.21
CA LEU A 98 -10.48 2.37 9.67
C LEU A 98 -9.97 1.00 10.09
N PHE A 99 -8.99 1.00 10.97
CA PHE A 99 -8.36 -0.22 11.50
C PHE A 99 -8.70 -0.38 12.98
N ARG A 100 -8.69 -1.62 13.46
CA ARG A 100 -8.80 -1.93 14.89
C ARG A 100 -7.46 -1.75 15.62
N ALA A 101 -6.37 -1.68 14.88
CA ALA A 101 -5.04 -1.44 15.43
C ALA A 101 -4.97 -0.08 16.14
N ARG A 102 -4.41 -0.06 17.34
CA ARG A 102 -4.28 1.14 18.19
C ARG A 102 -2.90 1.79 18.09
N HIS A 103 -1.93 1.04 17.56
CA HIS A 103 -0.53 1.45 17.46
C HIS A 103 0.07 0.99 16.14
N TRP A 104 1.12 1.64 15.68
CA TRP A 104 1.85 1.27 14.47
C TRP A 104 2.35 -0.17 14.50
N THR A 105 2.80 -0.66 15.65
CA THR A 105 3.23 -2.05 15.81
C THR A 105 2.09 -3.02 15.55
N GLU A 106 0.89 -2.75 16.05
CA GLU A 106 -0.29 -3.58 15.77
C GLU A 106 -0.70 -3.48 14.28
N LEU A 107 -0.66 -2.27 13.71
CA LEU A 107 -1.02 -2.03 12.32
C LEU A 107 -0.13 -2.81 11.35
N LEU A 108 1.18 -2.76 11.57
CA LEU A 108 2.17 -3.33 10.65
C LEU A 108 2.49 -4.81 10.93
N SER A 109 2.04 -5.38 12.07
CA SER A 109 2.36 -6.75 12.45
C SER A 109 1.69 -7.83 11.61
N ARG A 110 0.52 -7.53 11.04
CA ARG A 110 -0.31 -8.49 10.29
C ARG A 110 -1.17 -7.80 9.22
N PRO A 111 -1.73 -8.55 8.26
CA PRO A 111 -2.82 -8.04 7.43
C PRO A 111 -3.99 -7.59 8.31
N GLN A 112 -4.57 -6.45 8.01
CA GLN A 112 -5.72 -5.89 8.72
C GLN A 112 -6.98 -6.14 7.89
N SER A 113 -7.36 -7.41 7.72
CA SER A 113 -8.50 -7.82 6.88
C SER A 113 -9.85 -7.43 7.47
N ASP A 114 -9.90 -7.15 8.77
CA ASP A 114 -11.09 -6.71 9.52
C ASP A 114 -11.28 -5.18 9.51
N ARG A 115 -10.64 -4.49 8.56
CA ARG A 115 -10.77 -3.04 8.35
C ARG A 115 -12.14 -2.65 7.81
N ILE A 116 -12.52 -1.39 8.04
CA ILE A 116 -13.68 -0.76 7.41
C ILE A 116 -13.17 0.26 6.40
N VAL A 117 -13.63 0.16 5.17
CA VAL A 117 -13.30 1.12 4.11
C VAL A 117 -14.50 2.00 3.85
N LEU A 118 -14.31 3.31 3.96
CA LEU A 118 -15.33 4.30 3.66
C LEU A 118 -14.98 5.03 2.36
N ARG A 119 -15.99 5.20 1.52
CA ARG A 119 -15.93 6.03 0.33
C ARG A 119 -17.00 7.09 0.41
N ARG A 120 -16.60 8.35 0.46
CA ARG A 120 -17.51 9.50 0.66
C ARG A 120 -18.44 9.31 1.88
N GLY A 121 -17.88 8.77 2.97
CA GLY A 121 -18.60 8.55 4.23
C GLY A 121 -19.47 7.29 4.29
N ALA A 122 -19.61 6.54 3.21
CA ALA A 122 -20.35 5.27 3.19
C ALA A 122 -19.39 4.07 3.15
N PRO A 123 -19.65 2.98 3.92
CA PRO A 123 -18.86 1.77 3.81
C PRO A 123 -19.03 1.14 2.43
N ILE A 124 -17.93 0.63 1.88
CA ILE A 124 -17.96 -0.15 0.64
C ILE A 124 -18.08 -1.64 0.96
N ASP A 125 -18.56 -2.41 0.00
CA ASP A 125 -18.48 -3.86 0.05
C ASP A 125 -17.02 -4.28 -0.09
N THR A 126 -16.51 -5.02 0.90
CA THR A 126 -15.15 -5.56 0.94
C THR A 126 -15.15 -7.09 0.85
N THR A 127 -16.24 -7.69 0.43
CA THR A 127 -16.33 -9.13 0.17
C THR A 127 -15.32 -9.51 -0.90
N LEU A 128 -14.50 -10.49 -0.59
CA LEU A 128 -13.52 -10.99 -1.56
C LEU A 128 -14.25 -11.74 -2.69
N PRO A 129 -13.77 -11.61 -3.94
CA PRO A 129 -14.31 -12.39 -5.05
C PRO A 129 -14.17 -13.89 -4.79
N ASP A 130 -15.21 -14.65 -5.10
CA ASP A 130 -15.14 -16.11 -5.09
C ASP A 130 -14.62 -16.58 -6.46
N TYR A 131 -13.41 -17.11 -6.48
CA TYR A 131 -12.80 -17.57 -7.73
C TYR A 131 -13.56 -18.72 -8.40
N ARG A 132 -14.43 -19.44 -7.67
CA ARG A 132 -15.32 -20.47 -8.24
C ARG A 132 -16.29 -19.88 -9.27
N GLU A 133 -16.58 -18.60 -9.20
CA GLU A 133 -17.40 -17.92 -10.21
C GLU A 133 -16.75 -17.91 -11.61
N LEU A 134 -15.48 -18.25 -11.69
CA LEU A 134 -14.73 -18.34 -12.95
C LEU A 134 -14.66 -19.78 -13.50
N ASP A 135 -15.11 -20.78 -12.77
CA ASP A 135 -14.94 -22.21 -13.16
C ASP A 135 -15.57 -22.48 -14.52
N ASP A 136 -16.77 -21.99 -14.79
CA ASP A 136 -17.45 -22.14 -16.09
C ASP A 136 -16.66 -21.54 -17.27
N LEU A 137 -15.83 -20.54 -17.01
CA LEU A 137 -15.00 -19.88 -18.03
C LEU A 137 -13.66 -20.60 -18.25
N MET A 138 -13.22 -21.36 -17.26
CA MET A 138 -11.93 -22.06 -17.29
C MET A 138 -12.07 -23.50 -17.86
N GLU A 139 -13.27 -24.05 -17.87
CA GLU A 139 -13.57 -25.40 -18.42
C GLU A 139 -13.96 -25.35 -19.91
N ALA A 140 -14.01 -24.20 -20.53
CA ALA A 140 -14.33 -24.01 -21.95
C ALA A 140 -13.05 -23.96 -22.80
#